data_dfa7cb9481e2aaeb26a6fcccfde7fe6d
#
_entry.id   dfa7cb9481e2aaeb26a6fcccfde7fe6d
#
_cell.length_a   1.000
_cell.length_b   1.000
_cell.length_c   1.000
_cell.angle_alpha   90.00
_cell.angle_beta   90.00
_cell.angle_gamma   90.00
#
_symmetry.space_group_name_H-M   'P 1'
#
loop_
_entity.id
_entity.type
_entity.pdbx_description
1 polymer ?
#
loop_
_entity_poly.entity_id
_entity_poly.type
_entity_poly.pdbx_seq_one_letter_code
_entity_poly.pdbx_strand_id
1 'polypeptide(L)'
;MTVYGYARVSTNGQDLALQEEALRNAGCTKIFAEKKSGTRSDRPKLMRLLSIVDQGDTIIVTRLDRLARSSLDLLHTVDRISKAGASFRSIADAWCDTTTPHGKLILTVLAGLAEFERSLIMARTQAGIEKARALGVLFGRPVKLNPRQRRMIAERYAKGETMKALAEEFGVSEPTVWRALRAAA
;
A
#
# COMPACT_ATOMS: atom_id res chain seq x y z
N MET A 1 18.96 4.37 -23.60
CA MET A 1 17.88 5.32 -23.32
C MET A 1 16.63 4.86 -24.01
N THR A 2 15.68 4.34 -23.27
CA THR A 2 14.40 3.84 -23.80
C THR A 2 13.27 4.73 -23.30
N VAL A 3 12.30 5.02 -24.17
CA VAL A 3 11.11 5.79 -23.80
C VAL A 3 9.93 4.82 -23.64
N TYR A 4 9.50 4.66 -22.40
CA TYR A 4 8.39 3.81 -22.02
C TYR A 4 7.09 4.60 -21.87
N GLY A 5 5.98 4.09 -22.37
CA GLY A 5 4.64 4.59 -22.12
C GLY A 5 3.92 3.77 -21.05
N TYR A 6 3.16 4.42 -20.17
CA TYR A 6 2.21 3.73 -19.32
C TYR A 6 0.80 4.28 -19.52
N ALA A 7 -0.14 3.38 -19.82
CA ALA A 7 -1.55 3.68 -20.02
C ALA A 7 -2.43 2.89 -19.05
N ARG A 8 -3.49 3.49 -18.53
CA ARG A 8 -4.43 2.83 -17.62
C ARG A 8 -5.87 3.24 -17.91
N VAL A 9 -6.76 2.25 -18.00
CA VAL A 9 -8.21 2.48 -18.14
C VAL A 9 -9.01 1.68 -17.12
N SER A 10 -10.21 2.18 -16.79
CA SER A 10 -11.12 1.48 -15.89
C SER A 10 -11.91 0.40 -16.62
N THR A 11 -12.55 0.72 -17.78
CA THR A 11 -13.48 -0.19 -18.45
C THR A 11 -13.56 0.00 -19.98
N ASN A 12 -13.34 1.19 -20.50
CA ASN A 12 -13.52 1.49 -21.93
C ASN A 12 -12.26 1.23 -22.75
N GLY A 13 -12.37 0.33 -23.76
CA GLY A 13 -11.28 0.06 -24.69
C GLY A 13 -10.90 1.23 -25.61
N GLN A 14 -11.84 2.13 -25.92
CA GLN A 14 -11.59 3.32 -26.74
C GLN A 14 -10.61 4.28 -26.08
N ASP A 15 -10.76 4.54 -24.76
CA ASP A 15 -9.81 5.38 -24.01
C ASP A 15 -8.39 4.82 -23.99
N LEU A 16 -8.23 3.50 -24.08
CA LEU A 16 -6.91 2.88 -24.10
C LEU A 16 -6.20 3.12 -25.44
N ALA A 17 -6.91 2.94 -26.55
CA ALA A 17 -6.36 3.17 -27.89
C ALA A 17 -5.88 4.62 -28.06
N LEU A 18 -6.68 5.59 -27.62
CA LEU A 18 -6.30 7.02 -27.64
C LEU A 18 -5.06 7.33 -26.78
N GLN A 19 -4.97 6.71 -25.60
CA GLN A 19 -3.79 6.86 -24.76
C GLN A 19 -2.54 6.26 -25.42
N GLU A 20 -2.65 5.07 -25.98
CA GLU A 20 -1.55 4.42 -26.68
C GLU A 20 -1.07 5.22 -27.89
N GLU A 21 -2.00 5.78 -28.66
CA GLU A 21 -1.68 6.64 -29.81
C GLU A 21 -0.93 7.91 -29.36
N ALA A 22 -1.44 8.59 -28.33
CA ALA A 22 -0.78 9.78 -27.77
C ALA A 22 0.63 9.45 -27.25
N LEU A 23 0.82 8.28 -26.62
CA LEU A 23 2.13 7.84 -26.13
C LEU A 23 3.08 7.49 -27.30
N ARG A 24 2.59 6.87 -28.38
CA ARG A 24 3.41 6.62 -29.58
C ARG A 24 3.84 7.93 -30.22
N ASN A 25 2.94 8.90 -30.32
CA ASN A 25 3.23 10.24 -30.86
C ASN A 25 4.24 11.00 -29.98
N ALA A 26 4.26 10.72 -28.66
CA ALA A 26 5.25 11.26 -27.73
C ALA A 26 6.62 10.54 -27.78
N GLY A 27 6.80 9.55 -28.68
CA GLY A 27 8.06 8.83 -28.88
C GLY A 27 8.24 7.58 -28.02
N CYS A 28 7.18 7.07 -27.40
CA CYS A 28 7.28 5.83 -26.62
C CYS A 28 7.53 4.62 -27.53
N THR A 29 8.62 3.90 -27.28
CA THR A 29 9.00 2.69 -28.03
C THR A 29 8.31 1.44 -27.48
N LYS A 30 7.94 1.44 -26.18
CA LYS A 30 7.26 0.33 -25.52
C LYS A 30 6.19 0.86 -24.57
N ILE A 31 4.97 0.35 -24.69
CA ILE A 31 3.83 0.79 -23.89
C ILE A 31 3.34 -0.34 -22.99
N PHE A 32 3.18 -0.02 -21.72
CA PHE A 32 2.58 -0.89 -20.70
C PHE A 32 1.15 -0.45 -20.45
N ALA A 33 0.22 -1.19 -21.03
CA ALA A 33 -1.20 -0.91 -20.92
C ALA A 33 -1.84 -1.77 -19.82
N GLU A 34 -2.60 -1.14 -18.94
CA GLU A 34 -3.27 -1.77 -17.82
C GLU A 34 -4.77 -1.52 -17.84
N LYS A 35 -5.53 -2.60 -17.86
CA LYS A 35 -6.99 -2.54 -17.76
C LYS A 35 -7.39 -2.90 -16.33
N LYS A 36 -8.09 -1.99 -15.66
CA LYS A 36 -8.57 -2.23 -14.28
C LYS A 36 -9.69 -3.27 -14.33
N SER A 37 -9.48 -4.45 -13.78
CA SER A 37 -10.53 -5.46 -13.59
C SER A 37 -10.94 -5.48 -12.11
N GLY A 38 -12.18 -5.08 -11.82
CA GLY A 38 -12.82 -5.28 -10.51
C GLY A 38 -12.15 -4.56 -9.31
N THR A 39 -12.33 -5.15 -8.13
CA THR A 39 -11.90 -4.64 -6.82
C THR A 39 -10.39 -4.75 -6.55
N ARG A 40 -9.64 -5.49 -7.37
CA ARG A 40 -8.19 -5.65 -7.18
C ARG A 40 -7.43 -4.38 -7.52
N SER A 41 -6.68 -3.94 -6.54
CA SER A 41 -5.89 -2.70 -6.56
C SER A 41 -4.54 -2.88 -7.24
N ASP A 42 -4.22 -4.09 -7.69
CA ASP A 42 -2.92 -4.45 -8.24
C ASP A 42 -2.68 -3.81 -9.61
N ARG A 43 -1.46 -3.35 -9.82
CA ARG A 43 -0.98 -2.73 -11.07
C ARG A 43 0.23 -3.51 -11.59
N PRO A 44 0.04 -4.77 -12.02
CA PRO A 44 1.15 -5.65 -12.41
C PRO A 44 1.97 -5.09 -13.57
N LYS A 45 1.33 -4.37 -14.50
CA LYS A 45 2.03 -3.76 -15.63
C LYS A 45 2.90 -2.58 -15.21
N LEU A 46 2.39 -1.72 -14.27
CA LEU A 46 3.20 -0.66 -13.68
C LEU A 46 4.37 -1.24 -12.87
N MET A 47 4.10 -2.24 -12.03
CA MET A 47 5.16 -2.88 -11.25
C MET A 47 6.24 -3.49 -12.12
N ARG A 48 5.84 -4.15 -13.23
CA ARG A 48 6.79 -4.67 -14.21
C ARG A 48 7.57 -3.56 -14.90
N LEU A 49 6.93 -2.45 -15.28
CA LEU A 49 7.62 -1.29 -15.84
C LEU A 49 8.68 -0.77 -14.86
N LEU A 50 8.30 -0.54 -13.60
CA LEU A 50 9.20 -0.05 -12.55
C LEU A 50 10.33 -1.03 -12.17
N SER A 51 10.22 -2.31 -12.54
CA SER A 51 11.29 -3.29 -12.32
C SER A 51 12.29 -3.40 -13.45
N ILE A 52 12.00 -2.84 -14.63
CA ILE A 52 12.86 -2.91 -15.82
C ILE A 52 13.43 -1.57 -16.25
N VAL A 53 12.92 -0.48 -15.69
CA VAL A 53 13.40 0.87 -15.98
C VAL A 53 14.78 1.07 -15.36
N ASP A 54 15.67 1.69 -16.10
CA ASP A 54 17.09 1.86 -15.73
C ASP A 54 17.54 3.30 -16.00
N GLN A 55 18.77 3.60 -15.62
CA GLN A 55 19.36 4.93 -15.75
C GLN A 55 19.29 5.46 -17.19
N GLY A 56 18.82 6.69 -17.32
CA GLY A 56 18.66 7.38 -18.59
C GLY A 56 17.37 7.07 -19.35
N ASP A 57 16.53 6.14 -18.86
CA ASP A 57 15.24 5.87 -19.45
C ASP A 57 14.21 6.97 -19.10
N THR A 58 13.12 7.03 -19.86
CA THR A 58 12.05 7.97 -19.59
C THR A 58 10.70 7.25 -19.58
N ILE A 59 9.88 7.50 -18.54
CA ILE A 59 8.51 7.03 -18.48
C ILE A 59 7.57 8.19 -18.83
N ILE A 60 6.67 7.98 -19.78
CA ILE A 60 5.67 8.96 -20.20
C ILE A 60 4.26 8.42 -19.89
N VAL A 61 3.42 9.30 -19.37
CA VAL A 61 1.97 9.06 -19.22
C VAL A 61 1.18 10.14 -19.92
N THR A 62 -0.05 9.88 -20.28
CA THR A 62 -0.92 10.90 -20.86
C THR A 62 -1.38 11.93 -19.82
N ARG A 63 -1.69 11.46 -18.59
CA ARG A 63 -2.13 12.29 -17.45
C ARG A 63 -1.70 11.65 -16.14
N LEU A 64 -1.53 12.44 -15.09
CA LEU A 64 -1.11 11.98 -13.77
C LEU A 64 -2.09 10.99 -13.12
N ASP A 65 -3.40 11.17 -13.34
CA ASP A 65 -4.43 10.26 -12.82
C ASP A 65 -4.36 8.85 -13.44
N ARG A 66 -3.65 8.67 -14.54
CA ARG A 66 -3.34 7.36 -15.12
C ARG A 66 -2.20 6.66 -14.37
N LEU A 67 -1.20 7.42 -13.92
CA LEU A 67 -0.09 6.85 -13.16
C LEU A 67 -0.47 6.52 -11.71
N ALA A 68 -1.17 7.43 -11.05
CA ALA A 68 -1.39 7.38 -9.61
C ALA A 68 -2.86 7.46 -9.23
N ARG A 69 -3.18 7.06 -8.00
CA ARG A 69 -4.55 7.11 -7.42
C ARG A 69 -4.69 8.20 -6.37
N SER A 70 -3.59 8.70 -5.88
CA SER A 70 -3.50 9.81 -4.92
C SER A 70 -2.20 10.55 -5.13
N SER A 71 -2.10 11.77 -4.59
CA SER A 71 -0.87 12.55 -4.62
C SER A 71 0.30 11.81 -3.99
N LEU A 72 0.07 11.11 -2.89
CA LEU A 72 1.11 10.30 -2.23
C LEU A 72 1.60 9.13 -3.11
N ASP A 73 0.69 8.41 -3.77
CA ASP A 73 1.02 7.33 -4.71
C ASP A 73 1.80 7.85 -5.93
N LEU A 74 1.45 9.06 -6.41
CA LEU A 74 2.20 9.76 -7.46
C LEU A 74 3.65 10.00 -7.03
N LEU A 75 3.83 10.65 -5.88
CA LEU A 75 5.14 11.03 -5.38
C LEU A 75 6.03 9.81 -5.11
N HIS A 76 5.49 8.76 -4.50
CA HIS A 76 6.22 7.50 -4.33
C HIS A 76 6.61 6.83 -5.65
N THR A 77 5.72 6.89 -6.66
CA THR A 77 6.02 6.30 -7.97
C THR A 77 7.11 7.10 -8.69
N VAL A 78 7.03 8.43 -8.67
CA VAL A 78 8.03 9.31 -9.27
C VAL A 78 9.37 9.23 -8.54
N ASP A 79 9.39 9.14 -7.21
CA ASP A 79 10.60 8.92 -6.42
C ASP A 79 11.30 7.60 -6.80
N ARG A 80 10.54 6.52 -6.97
CA ARG A 80 11.08 5.24 -7.44
C ARG A 80 11.71 5.35 -8.84
N ILE A 81 11.06 6.07 -9.77
CA ILE A 81 11.59 6.32 -11.11
C ILE A 81 12.91 7.10 -11.02
N SER A 82 12.95 8.15 -10.20
CA SER A 82 14.14 8.97 -9.99
C SER A 82 15.29 8.18 -9.34
N LYS A 83 15.00 7.32 -8.38
CA LYS A 83 16.01 6.44 -7.74
C LYS A 83 16.60 5.41 -8.70
N ALA A 84 15.84 5.00 -9.71
CA ALA A 84 16.36 4.19 -10.81
C ALA A 84 17.21 4.99 -11.81
N GLY A 85 17.39 6.31 -11.60
CA GLY A 85 18.12 7.18 -12.52
C GLY A 85 17.33 7.53 -13.79
N ALA A 86 16.03 7.24 -13.82
CA ALA A 86 15.15 7.49 -14.95
C ALA A 86 14.36 8.79 -14.77
N SER A 87 13.81 9.28 -15.89
CA SER A 87 12.98 10.48 -15.95
C SER A 87 11.49 10.14 -16.08
N PHE A 88 10.64 11.08 -15.64
CA PHE A 88 9.19 10.95 -15.76
C PHE A 88 8.60 12.21 -16.42
N ARG A 89 7.59 12.04 -17.28
CA ARG A 89 6.86 13.13 -17.94
C ARG A 89 5.38 12.81 -18.08
N SER A 90 4.52 13.80 -17.80
CA SER A 90 3.10 13.78 -18.17
C SER A 90 2.85 14.64 -19.41
N ILE A 91 2.08 14.13 -20.38
CA ILE A 91 1.78 14.89 -21.61
C ILE A 91 0.85 16.07 -21.28
N ALA A 92 -0.20 15.83 -20.52
CA ALA A 92 -1.19 16.86 -20.17
C ALA A 92 -0.75 17.78 -19.04
N ASP A 93 0.17 17.34 -18.18
CA ASP A 93 0.59 18.05 -16.97
C ASP A 93 2.04 18.52 -17.13
N ALA A 94 2.27 19.58 -17.92
CA ALA A 94 3.60 20.05 -18.31
C ALA A 94 4.52 20.40 -17.12
N TRP A 95 3.95 20.76 -15.95
CA TRP A 95 4.71 21.02 -14.72
C TRP A 95 5.33 19.74 -14.12
N CYS A 96 4.81 18.57 -14.48
CA CYS A 96 5.25 17.28 -13.99
C CYS A 96 6.17 16.59 -15.01
N ASP A 97 7.34 17.19 -15.20
CA ASP A 97 8.39 16.74 -16.12
C ASP A 97 9.75 16.77 -15.41
N THR A 98 10.22 15.61 -14.98
CA THR A 98 11.51 15.48 -14.28
C THR A 98 12.72 15.61 -15.22
N THR A 99 12.53 15.73 -16.53
CA THR A 99 13.62 16.04 -17.46
C THR A 99 14.05 17.50 -17.33
N THR A 100 13.19 18.36 -16.78
CA THR A 100 13.45 19.78 -16.57
C THR A 100 13.84 20.08 -15.11
N PRO A 101 14.74 21.05 -14.87
CA PRO A 101 15.08 21.51 -13.51
C PRO A 101 13.85 22.01 -12.73
N HIS A 102 12.94 22.71 -13.41
CA HIS A 102 11.70 23.25 -12.82
C HIS A 102 10.76 22.10 -12.34
N GLY A 103 10.51 21.12 -13.20
CA GLY A 103 9.68 19.97 -12.83
C GLY A 103 10.28 19.16 -11.69
N LYS A 104 11.61 18.96 -11.67
CA LYS A 104 12.31 18.33 -10.54
C LYS A 104 12.08 19.11 -9.24
N LEU A 105 12.21 20.43 -9.25
CA LEU A 105 12.01 21.27 -8.08
C LEU A 105 10.58 21.14 -7.55
N ILE A 106 9.56 21.28 -8.41
CA ILE A 106 8.15 21.18 -8.02
C ILE A 106 7.87 19.81 -7.38
N LEU A 107 8.30 18.72 -8.01
CA LEU A 107 8.09 17.37 -7.49
C LEU A 107 8.81 17.15 -6.16
N THR A 108 10.00 17.71 -5.96
CA THR A 108 10.73 17.65 -4.70
C THR A 108 9.97 18.37 -3.58
N VAL A 109 9.44 19.56 -3.86
CA VAL A 109 8.62 20.32 -2.88
C VAL A 109 7.35 19.55 -2.52
N LEU A 110 6.65 18.99 -3.51
CA LEU A 110 5.44 18.20 -3.29
C LEU A 110 5.74 16.90 -2.50
N ALA A 111 6.87 16.26 -2.76
CA ALA A 111 7.32 15.09 -2.01
C ALA A 111 7.57 15.44 -0.53
N GLY A 112 8.25 16.54 -0.26
CA GLY A 112 8.46 17.04 1.10
C GLY A 112 7.15 17.37 1.83
N LEU A 113 6.19 17.97 1.14
CA LEU A 113 4.87 18.27 1.70
C LEU A 113 4.09 16.98 2.05
N ALA A 114 4.10 16.00 1.16
CA ALA A 114 3.43 14.72 1.42
C ALA A 114 4.04 13.95 2.59
N GLU A 115 5.37 13.97 2.74
CA GLU A 115 6.06 13.37 3.88
C GLU A 115 5.74 14.12 5.19
N PHE A 116 5.65 15.44 5.13
CA PHE A 116 5.23 16.27 6.27
C PHE A 116 3.80 15.93 6.71
N GLU A 117 2.84 15.87 5.76
CA GLU A 117 1.47 15.46 6.07
C GLU A 117 1.40 14.07 6.70
N ARG A 118 2.16 13.11 6.18
CA ARG A 118 2.24 11.76 6.76
C ARG A 118 2.78 11.79 8.17
N SER A 119 3.82 12.55 8.43
CA SER A 119 4.42 12.71 9.76
C SER A 119 3.41 13.28 10.76
N LEU A 120 2.61 14.27 10.36
CA LEU A 120 1.53 14.83 11.18
C LEU A 120 0.44 13.79 11.52
N ILE A 121 0.04 12.97 10.53
CA ILE A 121 -0.95 11.91 10.75
C ILE A 121 -0.40 10.87 11.73
N MET A 122 0.85 10.46 11.56
CA MET A 122 1.51 9.51 12.47
C MET A 122 1.61 10.07 13.90
N ALA A 123 2.02 11.33 14.05
CA ALA A 123 2.12 11.98 15.36
C ALA A 123 0.75 12.04 16.08
N ARG A 124 -0.31 12.42 15.35
CA ARG A 124 -1.68 12.42 15.90
C ARG A 124 -2.16 11.02 16.28
N THR A 125 -1.86 10.03 15.45
CA THR A 125 -2.24 8.63 15.72
C THR A 125 -1.50 8.11 16.94
N GLN A 126 -0.20 8.39 17.09
CA GLN A 126 0.60 7.99 18.22
C GLN A 126 0.08 8.62 19.52
N ALA A 127 -0.18 9.92 19.52
CA ALA A 127 -0.76 10.62 20.67
C ALA A 127 -2.14 10.03 21.07
N GLY A 128 -2.97 9.66 20.06
CA GLY A 128 -4.24 8.98 20.29
C GLY A 128 -4.08 7.60 20.92
N ILE A 129 -3.10 6.81 20.48
CA ILE A 129 -2.78 5.49 21.04
C ILE A 129 -2.28 5.62 22.48
N GLU A 130 -1.40 6.58 22.77
CA GLU A 130 -0.89 6.82 24.11
C GLU A 130 -2.00 7.22 25.07
N LYS A 131 -2.88 8.15 24.66
CA LYS A 131 -4.05 8.53 25.43
C LYS A 131 -4.98 7.34 25.71
N ALA A 132 -5.26 6.52 24.70
CA ALA A 132 -6.10 5.35 24.87
C ALA A 132 -5.46 4.29 25.78
N ARG A 133 -4.15 4.08 25.72
CA ARG A 133 -3.40 3.22 26.64
C ARG A 133 -3.46 3.74 28.08
N ALA A 134 -3.32 5.05 28.28
CA ALA A 134 -3.45 5.67 29.60
C ALA A 134 -4.86 5.49 30.20
N LEU A 135 -5.87 5.40 29.35
CA LEU A 135 -7.26 5.09 29.73
C LEU A 135 -7.54 3.58 29.87
N GLY A 136 -6.51 2.72 29.79
CA GLY A 136 -6.65 1.27 29.95
C GLY A 136 -7.19 0.53 28.73
N VAL A 137 -7.26 1.17 27.56
CA VAL A 137 -7.71 0.49 26.33
C VAL A 137 -6.67 -0.51 25.87
N LEU A 138 -7.08 -1.77 25.77
CA LEU A 138 -6.23 -2.85 25.27
C LEU A 138 -6.26 -2.87 23.73
N PHE A 139 -5.08 -2.77 23.12
CA PHE A 139 -4.93 -2.87 21.65
C PHE A 139 -4.60 -4.30 21.24
N GLY A 140 -4.93 -4.64 20.01
CA GLY A 140 -4.66 -5.92 19.40
C GLY A 140 -5.91 -6.76 19.21
N ARG A 141 -5.72 -8.04 18.88
CA ARG A 141 -6.84 -8.98 18.67
C ARG A 141 -7.59 -9.20 19.99
N PRO A 142 -8.92 -9.04 20.02
CA PRO A 142 -9.70 -9.33 21.23
C PRO A 142 -9.43 -10.72 21.80
N VAL A 143 -9.34 -10.79 23.09
CA VAL A 143 -9.09 -12.05 23.79
C VAL A 143 -10.35 -12.91 23.71
N LYS A 144 -10.24 -14.12 23.16
CA LYS A 144 -11.38 -15.04 23.00
C LYS A 144 -11.96 -15.54 24.32
N LEU A 145 -11.12 -15.67 25.34
CA LEU A 145 -11.52 -16.19 26.65
C LEU A 145 -11.50 -15.07 27.68
N ASN A 146 -12.63 -14.81 28.33
CA ASN A 146 -12.68 -13.85 29.43
C ASN A 146 -11.98 -14.41 30.70
N PRO A 147 -11.69 -13.59 31.71
CA PRO A 147 -10.97 -14.05 32.91
C PRO A 147 -11.67 -15.18 33.65
N ARG A 148 -13.03 -15.20 33.68
CA ARG A 148 -13.79 -16.27 34.32
C ARG A 148 -13.64 -17.59 33.57
N GLN A 149 -13.72 -17.56 32.25
CA GLN A 149 -13.52 -18.73 31.39
C GLN A 149 -12.10 -19.33 31.54
N ARG A 150 -11.09 -18.48 31.66
CA ARG A 150 -9.71 -18.92 31.87
C ARG A 150 -9.56 -19.67 33.22
N ARG A 151 -10.17 -19.16 34.29
CA ARG A 151 -10.18 -19.82 35.60
C ARG A 151 -10.90 -21.19 35.53
N MET A 152 -12.08 -21.22 34.91
CA MET A 152 -12.83 -22.47 34.72
C MET A 152 -12.01 -23.51 33.96
N ILE A 153 -11.32 -23.10 32.90
CA ILE A 153 -10.43 -23.99 32.12
C ILE A 153 -9.31 -24.53 33.01
N ALA A 154 -8.68 -23.68 33.80
CA ALA A 154 -7.59 -24.10 34.69
C ALA A 154 -8.07 -25.07 35.77
N GLU A 155 -9.22 -24.84 36.41
CA GLU A 155 -9.81 -25.70 37.42
C GLU A 155 -10.20 -27.09 36.85
N ARG A 156 -10.78 -27.11 35.67
CA ARG A 156 -11.23 -28.35 35.02
C ARG A 156 -10.05 -29.17 34.48
N TYR A 157 -9.03 -28.47 33.94
CA TYR A 157 -7.80 -29.14 33.55
C TYR A 157 -7.09 -29.81 34.75
N ALA A 158 -7.05 -29.13 35.89
CA ALA A 158 -6.50 -29.70 37.14
C ALA A 158 -7.30 -30.93 37.66
N LYS A 159 -8.58 -31.02 37.28
CA LYS A 159 -9.44 -32.23 37.59
C LYS A 159 -9.29 -33.35 36.54
N GLY A 160 -8.37 -33.24 35.58
CA GLY A 160 -8.04 -34.27 34.61
C GLY A 160 -8.76 -34.19 33.26
N GLU A 161 -9.47 -33.09 32.96
CA GLU A 161 -10.07 -32.92 31.64
C GLU A 161 -9.01 -32.62 30.57
N THR A 162 -9.23 -33.11 29.35
CA THR A 162 -8.26 -32.94 28.27
C THR A 162 -8.36 -31.55 27.65
N MET A 163 -7.24 -31.01 27.14
CA MET A 163 -7.22 -29.75 26.42
C MET A 163 -8.15 -29.75 25.19
N LYS A 164 -8.31 -30.91 24.54
CA LYS A 164 -9.19 -31.09 23.39
C LYS A 164 -10.66 -30.89 23.78
N ALA A 165 -11.14 -31.56 24.84
CA ALA A 165 -12.51 -31.41 25.33
C ALA A 165 -12.82 -29.96 25.74
N LEU A 166 -11.90 -29.31 26.47
CA LEU A 166 -12.03 -27.92 26.86
C LEU A 166 -12.03 -26.98 25.64
N ALA A 167 -11.23 -27.26 24.63
CA ALA A 167 -11.18 -26.43 23.39
C ALA A 167 -12.52 -26.52 22.63
N GLU A 168 -13.09 -27.69 22.49
CA GLU A 168 -14.39 -27.92 21.84
C GLU A 168 -15.52 -27.20 22.59
N GLU A 169 -15.60 -27.36 23.91
CA GLU A 169 -16.66 -26.76 24.73
C GLU A 169 -16.61 -25.21 24.75
N PHE A 170 -15.40 -24.61 24.85
CA PHE A 170 -15.26 -23.16 24.85
C PHE A 170 -15.18 -22.54 23.45
N GLY A 171 -15.31 -23.33 22.39
CA GLY A 171 -15.28 -22.87 21.00
C GLY A 171 -13.95 -22.21 20.60
N VAL A 172 -12.83 -22.71 21.14
CA VAL A 172 -11.48 -22.20 20.90
C VAL A 172 -10.56 -23.30 20.41
N SER A 173 -9.38 -22.97 19.93
CA SER A 173 -8.37 -23.99 19.58
C SER A 173 -7.58 -24.45 20.80
N GLU A 174 -7.07 -25.70 20.78
CA GLU A 174 -6.20 -26.21 21.85
C GLU A 174 -5.01 -25.29 22.19
N PRO A 175 -4.30 -24.65 21.22
CA PRO A 175 -3.29 -23.67 21.54
C PRO A 175 -3.81 -22.44 22.33
N THR A 176 -5.12 -22.14 22.24
CA THR A 176 -5.72 -21.06 23.03
C THR A 176 -5.95 -21.51 24.47
N VAL A 177 -6.39 -22.76 24.68
CA VAL A 177 -6.50 -23.40 26.00
C VAL A 177 -5.12 -23.46 26.67
N TRP A 178 -4.12 -23.95 25.98
CA TRP A 178 -2.74 -24.01 26.48
C TRP A 178 -2.20 -22.65 26.94
N ARG A 179 -2.43 -21.59 26.13
CA ARG A 179 -2.04 -20.23 26.50
C ARG A 179 -2.79 -19.71 27.73
N ALA A 180 -4.07 -20.08 27.88
CA ALA A 180 -4.87 -19.72 29.04
C ALA A 180 -4.35 -20.38 30.32
N LEU A 181 -3.93 -21.65 30.25
CA LEU A 181 -3.33 -22.39 31.37
C LEU A 181 -1.99 -21.77 31.81
N ARG A 182 -1.11 -21.43 30.86
CA ARG A 182 0.18 -20.76 31.16
C ARG A 182 0.03 -19.37 31.77
N ALA A 183 -1.06 -18.65 31.46
CA ALA A 183 -1.31 -17.32 32.02
C ALA A 183 -1.99 -17.38 33.41
N ALA A 184 -2.44 -18.55 33.83
CA ALA A 184 -3.07 -18.80 35.12
C ALA A 184 -2.10 -19.43 36.17
N ALA A 185 -0.94 -19.91 35.70
CA ALA A 185 0.17 -20.41 36.52
C ALA A 185 1.13 -19.26 36.84
#